data_987032689dae86856d8f4ffdfdad2da9
#
_entry.id   987032689dae86856d8f4ffdfdad2da9
#
_cell.length_a   1.000
_cell.length_b   1.000
_cell.length_c   1.000
_cell.angle_alpha   90.00
_cell.angle_beta   90.00
_cell.angle_gamma   90.00
#
_symmetry.space_group_name_H-M   'P 1'
#
loop_
_entity.id
_entity.type
_entity.pdbx_description
1 polymer ?
#
loop_
_entity_poly.entity_id
_entity_poly.type
_entity_poly.pdbx_seq_one_letter_code
_entity_poly.pdbx_strand_id
1 'polypeptide(L)'
;MIKKPKLWLIVLALMHTFLGVIGSYVQMGGDTEYLAIILYFLLVSVYLLYAAFMTKGQEQARLAVVLCAPAVVWFIVSGILGLEMMGVPVAEFPSALLPITLWSLPAVTGFMNWNSNQFKF
;
A
#
# COMPACT_ATOMS: atom_id res chain seq x y z
N MET A 1 9.22 18.27 -1.46
CA MET A 1 8.61 17.24 -2.28
C MET A 1 8.55 15.89 -1.59
N ILE A 2 9.65 15.41 -1.02
CA ILE A 2 9.67 14.11 -0.35
C ILE A 2 8.80 14.02 0.90
N LYS A 3 8.35 15.14 1.45
CA LYS A 3 7.45 15.16 2.59
C LYS A 3 5.98 15.17 2.19
N LYS A 4 5.67 15.16 0.91
CA LYS A 4 4.30 15.20 0.42
C LYS A 4 3.81 13.78 0.12
N PRO A 5 2.62 13.43 0.59
CA PRO A 5 2.11 12.07 0.39
C PRO A 5 1.88 11.71 -1.08
N LYS A 6 1.66 12.70 -1.95
CA LYS A 6 1.41 12.41 -3.36
C LYS A 6 2.53 11.61 -4.01
N LEU A 7 3.78 12.02 -3.77
CA LEU A 7 4.93 11.31 -4.34
C LEU A 7 4.93 9.84 -3.91
N TRP A 8 4.75 9.61 -2.62
CA TRP A 8 4.83 8.26 -2.08
C TRP A 8 3.61 7.41 -2.43
N LEU A 9 2.44 8.04 -2.62
CA LEU A 9 1.27 7.33 -3.14
C LEU A 9 1.51 6.84 -4.57
N ILE A 10 2.14 7.67 -5.40
CA ILE A 10 2.47 7.27 -6.77
C ILE A 10 3.49 6.13 -6.76
N VAL A 11 4.56 6.27 -5.98
CA VAL A 11 5.58 5.23 -5.87
C VAL A 11 4.95 3.93 -5.37
N LEU A 12 4.13 4.02 -4.33
CA LEU A 12 3.47 2.83 -3.79
C LEU A 12 2.52 2.20 -4.81
N ALA A 13 1.75 3.00 -5.54
CA ALA A 13 0.83 2.47 -6.54
C ALA A 13 1.57 1.68 -7.60
N LEU A 14 2.69 2.19 -8.07
CA LEU A 14 3.51 1.50 -9.07
C LEU A 14 4.11 0.22 -8.50
N MET A 15 4.72 0.31 -7.31
CA MET A 15 5.37 -0.86 -6.70
C MET A 15 4.34 -1.90 -6.29
N HIS A 16 3.20 -1.48 -5.77
CA HIS A 16 2.13 -2.40 -5.40
C HIS A 16 1.59 -3.14 -6.64
N THR A 17 1.41 -2.44 -7.75
CA THR A 17 0.90 -3.06 -8.96
C THR A 17 1.89 -4.07 -9.51
N PHE A 18 3.18 -3.73 -9.61
CA PHE A 18 4.16 -4.63 -10.21
C PHE A 18 4.60 -5.73 -9.25
N LEU A 19 4.87 -5.42 -7.99
CA LEU A 19 5.35 -6.41 -7.03
C LEU A 19 4.20 -7.09 -6.27
N GLY A 20 3.19 -6.32 -5.86
CA GLY A 20 2.09 -6.85 -5.07
C GLY A 20 1.08 -7.62 -5.90
N VAL A 21 0.66 -7.07 -7.04
CA VAL A 21 -0.38 -7.70 -7.86
C VAL A 21 0.25 -8.74 -8.78
N ILE A 22 1.11 -8.30 -9.69
CA ILE A 22 1.71 -9.19 -10.69
C ILE A 22 2.65 -10.20 -10.02
N GLY A 23 3.49 -9.72 -9.10
CA GLY A 23 4.42 -10.58 -8.37
C GLY A 23 3.72 -11.66 -7.57
N SER A 24 2.62 -11.32 -6.88
CA SER A 24 1.85 -12.29 -6.11
C SER A 24 1.20 -13.33 -7.02
N TYR A 25 0.68 -12.91 -8.16
CA TYR A 25 0.08 -13.85 -9.10
C TYR A 25 1.11 -14.86 -9.60
N VAL A 26 2.29 -14.39 -9.95
CA VAL A 26 3.40 -15.26 -10.39
C VAL A 26 3.84 -16.18 -9.25
N GLN A 27 3.97 -15.66 -8.04
CA GLN A 27 4.38 -16.44 -6.87
C GLN A 27 3.37 -17.54 -6.56
N MET A 28 2.08 -17.29 -6.80
CA MET A 28 1.01 -18.28 -6.60
C MET A 28 0.86 -19.25 -7.78
N GLY A 29 1.78 -19.20 -8.74
CA GLY A 29 1.81 -20.13 -9.87
C GLY A 29 0.92 -19.75 -11.05
N GLY A 30 0.37 -18.54 -11.06
CA GLY A 30 -0.50 -18.10 -12.17
C GLY A 30 -1.81 -18.85 -12.25
N ASP A 31 -2.26 -19.47 -11.16
CA ASP A 31 -3.45 -20.29 -11.14
C ASP A 31 -4.71 -19.42 -11.04
N THR A 32 -5.73 -19.75 -11.84
CA THR A 32 -7.02 -19.02 -11.81
C THR A 32 -7.74 -19.15 -10.48
N GLU A 33 -7.41 -20.17 -9.68
CA GLU A 33 -7.95 -20.35 -8.35
C GLU A 33 -7.69 -19.13 -7.45
N TYR A 34 -6.56 -18.42 -7.65
CA TYR A 34 -6.18 -17.26 -6.86
C TYR A 34 -6.57 -15.94 -7.51
N LEU A 35 -7.24 -15.98 -8.64
CA LEU A 35 -7.48 -14.76 -9.43
C LEU A 35 -8.35 -13.76 -8.68
N ALA A 36 -9.31 -14.22 -7.89
CA ALA A 36 -10.18 -13.30 -7.14
C ALA A 36 -9.40 -12.42 -6.16
N ILE A 37 -8.45 -13.00 -5.41
CA ILE A 37 -7.65 -12.22 -4.46
C ILE A 37 -6.67 -11.31 -5.19
N ILE A 38 -6.15 -11.75 -6.32
CA ILE A 38 -5.24 -10.94 -7.14
C ILE A 38 -5.98 -9.72 -7.69
N LEU A 39 -7.21 -9.90 -8.16
CA LEU A 39 -8.04 -8.78 -8.62
C LEU A 39 -8.38 -7.83 -7.48
N TYR A 40 -8.57 -8.36 -6.27
CA TYR A 40 -8.77 -7.49 -5.11
C TYR A 40 -7.53 -6.63 -4.84
N PHE A 41 -6.33 -7.18 -4.96
CA PHE A 41 -5.10 -6.42 -4.84
C PHE A 41 -5.03 -5.32 -5.90
N LEU A 42 -5.53 -5.59 -7.10
CA LEU A 42 -5.59 -4.58 -8.16
C LEU A 42 -6.56 -3.45 -7.80
N LEU A 43 -7.67 -3.75 -7.12
CA LEU A 43 -8.56 -2.70 -6.62
C LEU A 43 -7.83 -1.73 -5.69
N VAL A 44 -6.94 -2.24 -4.86
CA VAL A 44 -6.14 -1.39 -3.99
C VAL A 44 -5.27 -0.44 -4.80
N SER A 45 -4.71 -0.91 -5.92
CA SER A 45 -3.96 -0.04 -6.84
C SER A 45 -4.83 1.13 -7.34
N VAL A 46 -6.09 0.85 -7.67
CA VAL A 46 -7.03 1.89 -8.11
C VAL A 46 -7.26 2.92 -7.01
N TYR A 47 -7.44 2.46 -5.77
CA TYR A 47 -7.61 3.37 -4.62
C TYR A 47 -6.40 4.27 -4.43
N LEU A 48 -5.20 3.70 -4.55
CA LEU A 48 -3.96 4.47 -4.41
C LEU A 48 -3.82 5.52 -5.53
N LEU A 49 -4.15 5.15 -6.75
CA LEU A 49 -4.11 6.08 -7.89
C LEU A 49 -5.14 7.19 -7.72
N TYR A 50 -6.34 6.85 -7.25
CA TYR A 50 -7.35 7.87 -6.96
C TYR A 50 -6.83 8.87 -5.93
N ALA A 51 -6.27 8.37 -4.84
CA ALA A 51 -5.73 9.24 -3.79
C ALA A 51 -4.61 10.14 -4.32
N ALA A 52 -3.76 9.60 -5.21
CA ALA A 52 -2.63 10.36 -5.73
C ALA A 52 -3.04 11.46 -6.71
N PHE A 53 -4.00 11.18 -7.59
CA PHE A 53 -4.30 12.07 -8.71
C PHE A 53 -5.63 12.79 -8.61
N MET A 54 -6.58 12.26 -7.86
CA MET A 54 -7.92 12.83 -7.77
C MET A 54 -8.18 13.58 -6.47
N THR A 55 -7.21 13.63 -5.58
CA THR A 55 -7.31 14.36 -4.32
C THR A 55 -6.08 15.23 -4.12
N LYS A 56 -6.17 16.21 -3.23
CA LYS A 56 -5.05 17.10 -2.90
C LYS A 56 -5.25 17.71 -1.51
N GLY A 57 -4.18 18.31 -1.00
CA GLY A 57 -4.21 18.99 0.29
C GLY A 57 -4.45 18.04 1.46
N GLN A 58 -5.25 18.48 2.40
CA GLN A 58 -5.60 17.68 3.58
C GLN A 58 -6.31 16.38 3.22
N GLU A 59 -7.19 16.44 2.24
CA GLU A 59 -7.95 15.28 1.80
C GLU A 59 -7.00 14.17 1.33
N GLN A 60 -6.01 14.53 0.53
CA GLN A 60 -5.02 13.59 0.06
C GLN A 60 -4.18 13.02 1.21
N ALA A 61 -3.75 13.89 2.13
CA ALA A 61 -2.95 13.47 3.27
C ALA A 61 -3.70 12.50 4.17
N ARG A 62 -4.96 12.80 4.47
CA ARG A 62 -5.79 11.95 5.31
C ARG A 62 -6.11 10.62 4.63
N LEU A 63 -6.38 10.67 3.34
CA LEU A 63 -6.65 9.46 2.57
C LEU A 63 -5.41 8.56 2.51
N ALA A 64 -4.22 9.15 2.38
CA ALA A 64 -2.98 8.39 2.43
C ALA A 64 -2.83 7.63 3.75
N VAL A 65 -3.12 8.28 4.87
CA VAL A 65 -3.08 7.62 6.19
C VAL A 65 -4.11 6.49 6.26
N VAL A 66 -5.34 6.76 5.87
CA VAL A 66 -6.43 5.79 5.98
C VAL A 66 -6.19 4.57 5.09
N LEU A 67 -5.62 4.76 3.91
CA LEU A 67 -5.34 3.65 3.00
C LEU A 67 -4.10 2.86 3.40
N CYS A 68 -3.09 3.53 3.95
CA CYS A 68 -1.76 2.93 4.09
C CYS A 68 -1.43 2.50 5.52
N ALA A 69 -1.83 3.25 6.55
CA ALA A 69 -1.49 2.90 7.92
C ALA A 69 -2.08 1.54 8.34
N PRO A 70 -3.35 1.23 8.07
CA PRO A 70 -3.87 -0.09 8.40
C PRO A 70 -3.15 -1.22 7.68
N ALA A 71 -2.70 -0.98 6.45
CA ALA A 71 -1.94 -1.97 5.68
C ALA A 71 -0.59 -2.27 6.35
N VAL A 72 0.09 -1.24 6.87
CA VAL A 72 1.34 -1.44 7.61
C VAL A 72 1.11 -2.31 8.84
N VAL A 73 0.06 -2.01 9.61
CA VAL A 73 -0.30 -2.81 10.78
C VAL A 73 -0.60 -4.26 10.38
N TRP A 74 -1.31 -4.44 9.28
CA TRP A 74 -1.66 -5.76 8.77
C TRP A 74 -0.40 -6.58 8.41
N PHE A 75 0.56 -5.96 7.73
CA PHE A 75 1.82 -6.65 7.42
C PHE A 75 2.58 -7.03 8.68
N ILE A 76 2.66 -6.12 9.66
CA ILE A 76 3.40 -6.37 10.90
C ILE A 76 2.75 -7.50 11.69
N VAL A 77 1.45 -7.43 11.89
CA VAL A 77 0.70 -8.46 12.63
C VAL A 77 0.80 -9.81 11.92
N SER A 78 0.63 -9.81 10.61
CA SER A 78 0.70 -11.04 9.82
C SER A 78 2.09 -11.68 9.90
N GLY A 79 3.14 -10.87 9.88
CA GLY A 79 4.50 -11.36 9.99
C GLY A 79 4.80 -11.94 11.37
N ILE A 80 4.35 -11.26 12.43
CA ILE A 80 4.58 -11.71 13.81
C ILE A 80 3.81 -13.01 14.09
N LEU A 81 2.56 -13.09 13.66
CA LEU A 81 1.71 -14.25 13.92
C LEU A 81 1.85 -15.38 12.89
N GLY A 82 2.65 -15.16 11.85
CA GLY A 82 2.83 -16.17 10.81
C GLY A 82 1.57 -16.44 10.01
N LEU A 83 0.75 -15.41 9.77
CA LEU A 83 -0.52 -15.60 9.06
C LEU A 83 -0.31 -15.89 7.59
N GLU A 84 -1.18 -16.73 7.04
CA GLU A 84 -1.14 -17.12 5.64
C GLU A 84 -2.44 -16.76 4.94
N MET A 85 -2.34 -16.55 3.65
CA MET A 85 -3.49 -16.32 2.80
C MET A 85 -3.42 -17.33 1.65
N MET A 86 -4.39 -18.25 1.63
CA MET A 86 -4.44 -19.33 0.63
C MET A 86 -3.16 -20.18 0.60
N GLY A 87 -2.59 -20.43 1.79
CA GLY A 87 -1.38 -21.24 1.92
C GLY A 87 -0.09 -20.49 1.66
N VAL A 88 -0.16 -19.20 1.37
CA VAL A 88 1.01 -18.36 1.13
C VAL A 88 1.20 -17.40 2.31
N PRO A 89 2.39 -17.31 2.89
CA PRO A 89 2.62 -16.36 3.99
C PRO A 89 2.34 -14.93 3.52
N VAL A 90 1.59 -14.17 4.34
CA VAL A 90 1.29 -12.77 4.04
C VAL A 90 2.56 -11.93 4.12
N ALA A 91 3.38 -12.19 5.13
CA ALA A 91 4.61 -11.45 5.36
C ALA A 91 5.63 -12.35 6.04
N GLU A 92 6.87 -12.28 5.57
CA GLU A 92 7.98 -12.99 6.19
C GLU A 92 9.12 -12.00 6.39
N PHE A 93 9.69 -11.98 7.59
CA PHE A 93 10.86 -11.14 7.84
C PHE A 93 12.13 -11.88 7.42
N PRO A 94 13.14 -11.21 6.86
CA PRO A 94 13.21 -9.74 6.65
C PRO A 94 12.57 -9.23 5.35
N SER A 95 12.09 -10.09 4.48
CA SER A 95 11.59 -9.66 3.15
C SER A 95 10.37 -8.74 3.26
N ALA A 96 9.57 -8.87 4.32
CA ALA A 96 8.42 -8.01 4.56
C ALA A 96 8.79 -6.56 4.84
N LEU A 97 10.06 -6.26 5.14
CA LEU A 97 10.49 -4.88 5.38
C LEU A 97 10.30 -4.00 4.15
N LEU A 98 10.41 -4.54 2.95
CA LEU A 98 10.20 -3.76 1.73
C LEU A 98 8.76 -3.26 1.61
N PRO A 99 7.72 -4.12 1.63
CA PRO A 99 6.34 -3.62 1.57
C PRO A 99 5.98 -2.77 2.79
N ILE A 100 6.47 -3.10 3.99
CA ILE A 100 6.20 -2.30 5.18
C ILE A 100 6.73 -0.87 4.98
N THR A 101 7.96 -0.73 4.47
CA THR A 101 8.54 0.57 4.19
C THR A 101 7.75 1.33 3.14
N LEU A 102 7.42 0.67 2.04
CA LEU A 102 6.69 1.31 0.94
C LEU A 102 5.31 1.81 1.38
N TRP A 103 4.59 1.04 2.19
CA TRP A 103 3.28 1.46 2.69
C TRP A 103 3.39 2.49 3.80
N SER A 104 4.49 2.49 4.55
CA SER A 104 4.72 3.46 5.63
C SER A 104 4.98 4.86 5.09
N LEU A 105 5.62 5.01 3.95
CA LEU A 105 6.00 6.32 3.42
C LEU A 105 4.78 7.23 3.16
N PRO A 106 3.73 6.80 2.44
CA PRO A 106 2.54 7.64 2.33
C PRO A 106 1.81 7.81 3.65
N ALA A 107 1.82 6.81 4.53
CA ALA A 107 1.17 6.91 5.82
C ALA A 107 1.84 7.97 6.70
N VAL A 108 3.17 7.97 6.77
CA VAL A 108 3.92 8.94 7.57
C VAL A 108 3.79 10.35 6.98
N THR A 109 4.00 10.50 5.69
CA THR A 109 3.88 11.81 5.04
C THR A 109 2.46 12.35 5.11
N GLY A 110 1.46 11.47 5.00
CA GLY A 110 0.07 11.87 5.18
C GLY A 110 -0.21 12.33 6.61
N PHE A 111 0.33 11.62 7.59
CA PHE A 111 0.17 12.02 8.99
C PHE A 111 0.82 13.37 9.27
N MET A 112 2.02 13.60 8.74
CA MET A 112 2.72 14.87 8.88
C MET A 112 1.92 16.04 8.31
N ASN A 113 1.07 15.80 7.33
CA ASN A 113 0.31 16.83 6.65
C ASN A 113 -1.18 16.78 6.97
N TRP A 114 -1.57 16.05 8.01
CA TRP A 114 -2.96 15.80 8.37
C TRP A 114 -3.76 17.06 8.60
N ASN A 115 -3.15 18.05 9.27
CA ASN A 115 -3.80 19.30 9.62
C ASN A 115 -3.26 20.51 8.86
N SER A 116 -2.48 20.29 7.81
CA SER A 116 -1.83 21.39 7.12
C SER A 116 -2.79 22.03 6.11
N ASN A 117 -3.33 23.19 6.46
CA ASN A 117 -4.14 23.99 5.53
C ASN A 117 -3.29 24.70 4.47
N GLN A 118 -1.98 24.71 4.65
CA GLN A 118 -1.05 25.35 3.72
C GLN A 118 -0.61 24.43 2.60
N PHE A 119 -0.96 23.18 2.71
CA PHE A 119 -0.56 22.17 1.74
C PHE A 119 -1.39 22.29 0.48
N LYS A 120 -0.75 22.66 -0.59
CA LYS A 120 -1.39 22.77 -1.91
C LYS A 120 -0.63 21.86 -2.86
N PHE A 121 -1.20 20.74 -3.15
CA PHE A 121 -0.60 19.79 -4.09
C PHE A 121 -1.13 20.00 -5.49
#